data_5b2c44a9c844150fd2007d8892cb7cc0
#
_entry.id   5b2c44a9c844150fd2007d8892cb7cc0
#
_cell.length_a   1.000
_cell.length_b   1.000
_cell.length_c   1.000
_cell.angle_alpha   90.00
_cell.angle_beta   90.00
_cell.angle_gamma   90.00
#
_symmetry.space_group_name_H-M   'P 1'
#
loop_
_entity.id
_entity.type
_entity.pdbx_description
1 polymer ?
#
loop_
_entity_poly.entity_id
_entity_poly.type
_entity_poly.pdbx_seq_one_letter_code
_entity_poly.pdbx_strand_id
1 'polypeptide(L)'
;MILLLILSPQVLAITPRLDRDTPIQIQSDKASFEQLNQQATHEGNVIMTQGAHVLHADKLTVKKDAKGELTVIKAFGGPATFTGNFADDPQPVYATAKIIYYYPDKQLIVLEGMATLDHHQDKFKGPMLSYQIDKQIVSASKQSNERPTITIHPRVSKK
;
A
#
# COMPACT_ATOMS: atom_id res chain seq x y z
N MET A 1 39.87 20.45 40.00
CA MET A 1 38.84 19.43 39.80
C MET A 1 38.07 19.82 38.55
N ILE A 2 38.41 19.20 37.39
CA ILE A 2 37.87 19.56 36.09
C ILE A 2 36.70 18.59 35.84
N LEU A 3 35.49 19.14 35.75
CA LEU A 3 34.26 18.38 35.47
C LEU A 3 34.13 18.19 33.95
N LEU A 4 34.42 16.99 33.46
CA LEU A 4 34.28 16.64 32.05
C LEU A 4 32.79 16.34 31.74
N LEU A 5 32.12 17.27 31.07
CA LEU A 5 30.76 17.08 30.58
C LEU A 5 30.81 16.16 29.35
N ILE A 6 30.37 14.91 29.50
CA ILE A 6 30.23 13.97 28.40
C ILE A 6 28.91 14.30 27.69
N LEU A 7 28.97 14.94 26.53
CA LEU A 7 27.84 15.18 25.64
C LEU A 7 27.60 13.91 24.84
N SER A 8 26.59 13.12 25.24
CA SER A 8 26.14 11.93 24.48
C SER A 8 25.44 12.37 23.19
N PRO A 9 25.83 11.86 22.01
CA PRO A 9 25.08 12.14 20.78
C PRO A 9 23.73 11.47 20.87
N GLN A 10 22.67 12.29 20.81
CA GLN A 10 21.31 11.82 20.64
C GLN A 10 21.16 11.33 19.19
N VAL A 11 21.14 10.04 18.99
CA VAL A 11 20.78 9.43 17.71
C VAL A 11 19.26 9.62 17.54
N LEU A 12 18.88 10.58 16.72
CA LEU A 12 17.50 10.72 16.26
C LEU A 12 17.17 9.48 15.41
N ALA A 13 16.41 8.57 15.99
CA ALA A 13 15.81 7.46 15.24
C ALA A 13 14.84 8.05 14.21
N ILE A 14 15.23 8.04 12.94
CA ILE A 14 14.34 8.34 11.82
C ILE A 14 13.40 7.14 11.73
N THR A 15 12.18 7.28 12.27
CA THR A 15 11.12 6.31 12.03
C THR A 15 10.70 6.44 10.57
N PRO A 16 10.81 5.36 9.74
CA PRO A 16 10.28 5.40 8.39
C PRO A 16 8.76 5.46 8.46
N ARG A 17 8.21 6.64 8.37
CA ARG A 17 6.79 6.86 8.07
C ARG A 17 6.55 6.47 6.63
N LEU A 18 5.34 5.94 6.33
CA LEU A 18 4.84 5.93 4.95
C LEU A 18 5.08 7.34 4.42
N ASP A 19 6.03 7.43 3.50
CA ASP A 19 6.56 8.74 3.09
C ASP A 19 5.54 9.41 2.18
N ARG A 20 4.52 10.04 2.79
CA ARG A 20 3.48 10.78 2.07
C ARG A 20 4.05 11.95 1.28
N ASP A 21 5.23 12.39 1.66
CA ASP A 21 5.92 13.51 1.04
C ASP A 21 6.74 13.06 -0.18
N THR A 22 6.94 11.74 -0.35
CA THR A 22 7.59 11.22 -1.55
C THR A 22 6.65 11.36 -2.76
N PRO A 23 7.11 11.98 -3.85
CA PRO A 23 6.32 12.12 -5.05
C PRO A 23 5.87 10.77 -5.62
N ILE A 24 4.62 10.72 -6.06
CA ILE A 24 4.09 9.59 -6.83
C ILE A 24 4.50 9.78 -8.29
N GLN A 25 5.17 8.78 -8.86
CA GLN A 25 5.50 8.71 -10.26
C GLN A 25 4.68 7.62 -10.93
N ILE A 26 4.10 7.91 -12.10
CA ILE A 26 3.28 6.96 -12.86
C ILE A 26 3.77 6.93 -14.30
N GLN A 27 4.07 5.73 -14.80
CA GLN A 27 4.40 5.44 -16.19
C GLN A 27 3.28 4.61 -16.79
N SER A 28 2.92 4.87 -18.03
CA SER A 28 1.86 4.17 -18.77
C SER A 28 2.02 4.39 -20.27
N ASP A 29 1.34 3.57 -21.07
CA ASP A 29 1.31 3.75 -22.54
C ASP A 29 0.47 4.96 -22.94
N LYS A 30 -0.59 5.26 -22.16
CA LYS A 30 -1.49 6.41 -22.37
C LYS A 30 -1.82 7.07 -21.04
N ALA A 31 -1.92 8.39 -21.05
CA ALA A 31 -2.37 9.19 -19.92
C ALA A 31 -3.30 10.30 -20.37
N SER A 32 -4.33 10.56 -19.56
CA SER A 32 -5.26 11.69 -19.73
C SER A 32 -5.57 12.34 -18.39
N PHE A 33 -5.89 13.62 -18.40
CA PHE A 33 -6.30 14.34 -17.21
C PHE A 33 -7.59 15.12 -17.49
N GLU A 34 -8.62 14.84 -16.70
CA GLU A 34 -9.91 15.53 -16.74
C GLU A 34 -9.95 16.60 -15.67
N GLN A 35 -9.80 17.86 -16.08
CA GLN A 35 -9.71 18.99 -15.17
C GLN A 35 -11.00 19.21 -14.36
N LEU A 36 -12.16 19.01 -14.97
CA LEU A 36 -13.45 19.20 -14.28
C LEU A 36 -13.65 18.21 -13.13
N ASN A 37 -13.20 16.97 -13.31
CA ASN A 37 -13.33 15.90 -12.32
C ASN A 37 -12.09 15.73 -11.46
N GLN A 38 -11.05 16.51 -11.72
CA GLN A 38 -9.74 16.41 -11.06
C GLN A 38 -9.22 14.95 -11.05
N GLN A 39 -9.37 14.26 -12.19
CA GLN A 39 -9.04 12.86 -12.36
C GLN A 39 -8.00 12.64 -13.45
N ALA A 40 -6.90 11.97 -13.11
CA ALA A 40 -5.96 11.41 -14.07
C ALA A 40 -6.30 9.95 -14.35
N THR A 41 -6.19 9.53 -15.60
CA THR A 41 -6.36 8.14 -16.03
C THR A 41 -5.11 7.71 -16.80
N HIS A 42 -4.54 6.58 -16.42
CA HIS A 42 -3.39 5.92 -17.03
C HIS A 42 -3.81 4.55 -17.53
N GLU A 43 -3.41 4.19 -18.74
CA GLU A 43 -3.79 2.91 -19.37
C GLU A 43 -2.60 2.28 -20.10
N GLY A 44 -2.52 0.97 -20.00
CA GLY A 44 -1.50 0.12 -20.61
C GLY A 44 -0.18 0.12 -19.84
N ASN A 45 0.25 -1.06 -19.40
CA ASN A 45 1.52 -1.30 -18.71
C ASN A 45 1.82 -0.29 -17.60
N VAL A 46 0.81 0.00 -16.76
CA VAL A 46 0.92 1.04 -15.75
C VAL A 46 1.83 0.60 -14.62
N ILE A 47 2.83 1.44 -14.32
CA ILE A 47 3.72 1.29 -13.16
C ILE A 47 3.63 2.57 -12.34
N MET A 48 3.19 2.45 -11.08
CA MET A 48 3.20 3.54 -10.12
C MET A 48 4.26 3.26 -9.05
N THR A 49 5.06 4.27 -8.73
CA THR A 49 6.06 4.19 -7.66
C THR A 49 5.90 5.35 -6.68
N GLN A 50 6.08 5.07 -5.40
CA GLN A 50 6.18 6.05 -4.33
C GLN A 50 7.15 5.53 -3.26
N GLY A 51 8.37 6.04 -3.25
CA GLY A 51 9.44 5.49 -2.41
C GLY A 51 9.68 4.01 -2.71
N ALA A 52 9.55 3.15 -1.70
CA ALA A 52 9.68 1.70 -1.83
C ALA A 52 8.38 0.99 -2.30
N HIS A 53 7.29 1.73 -2.50
CA HIS A 53 6.02 1.17 -2.95
C HIS A 53 5.97 1.11 -4.48
N VAL A 54 5.60 -0.04 -5.01
CA VAL A 54 5.44 -0.28 -6.45
C VAL A 54 4.09 -0.93 -6.71
N LEU A 55 3.34 -0.37 -7.65
CA LEU A 55 2.06 -0.92 -8.10
C LEU A 55 2.09 -1.11 -9.61
N HIS A 56 1.70 -2.30 -10.07
CA HIS A 56 1.50 -2.60 -11.49
C HIS A 56 0.02 -2.81 -11.77
N ALA A 57 -0.46 -2.29 -12.90
CA ALA A 57 -1.85 -2.39 -13.30
C ALA A 57 -2.00 -2.29 -14.83
N ASP A 58 -3.18 -2.68 -15.34
CA ASP A 58 -3.55 -2.45 -16.73
C ASP A 58 -4.12 -1.03 -16.90
N LYS A 59 -4.80 -0.55 -15.86
CA LYS A 59 -5.37 0.80 -15.79
C LYS A 59 -5.28 1.34 -14.37
N LEU A 60 -5.02 2.64 -14.25
CA LEU A 60 -4.97 3.33 -12.97
C LEU A 60 -5.67 4.67 -13.08
N THR A 61 -6.51 5.00 -12.10
CA THR A 61 -7.11 6.32 -11.96
C THR A 61 -6.66 6.97 -10.66
N VAL A 62 -6.32 8.25 -10.75
CA VAL A 62 -5.92 9.07 -9.60
C VAL A 62 -6.92 10.21 -9.49
N LYS A 63 -7.60 10.31 -8.36
CA LYS A 63 -8.58 11.38 -8.11
C LYS A 63 -8.10 12.31 -7.01
N LYS A 64 -8.25 13.59 -7.23
CA LYS A 64 -8.00 14.67 -6.28
C LYS A 64 -9.30 15.37 -5.91
N ASP A 65 -9.32 16.01 -4.76
CA ASP A 65 -10.41 16.90 -4.36
C ASP A 65 -10.25 18.32 -4.98
N ALA A 66 -11.18 19.21 -4.62
CA ALA A 66 -11.16 20.60 -5.11
C ALA A 66 -9.95 21.40 -4.58
N LYS A 67 -9.28 20.94 -3.53
CA LYS A 67 -8.05 21.54 -2.98
C LYS A 67 -6.78 20.99 -3.63
N GLY A 68 -6.93 19.98 -4.51
CA GLY A 68 -5.82 19.28 -5.13
C GLY A 68 -5.21 18.16 -4.28
N GLU A 69 -5.84 17.82 -3.17
CA GLU A 69 -5.39 16.71 -2.33
C GLU A 69 -5.81 15.36 -2.91
N LEU A 70 -4.91 14.39 -2.85
CA LEU A 70 -5.16 13.04 -3.35
C LEU A 70 -6.19 12.32 -2.48
N THR A 71 -7.32 11.92 -3.07
CA THR A 71 -8.42 11.25 -2.37
C THR A 71 -8.41 9.74 -2.56
N VAL A 72 -8.17 9.26 -3.77
CA VAL A 72 -8.13 7.82 -4.07
C VAL A 72 -7.29 7.53 -5.30
N ILE A 73 -6.51 6.46 -5.22
CA ILE A 73 -5.91 5.78 -6.35
C ILE A 73 -6.65 4.45 -6.53
N LYS A 74 -7.07 4.17 -7.76
CA LYS A 74 -7.76 2.93 -8.11
C LYS A 74 -7.04 2.25 -9.26
N ALA A 75 -6.55 1.06 -9.02
CA ALA A 75 -5.81 0.27 -9.99
C ALA A 75 -6.61 -0.98 -10.39
N PHE A 76 -6.65 -1.26 -11.67
CA PHE A 76 -7.32 -2.43 -12.26
C PHE A 76 -6.30 -3.29 -12.97
N GLY A 77 -6.41 -4.60 -12.83
CA GLY A 77 -5.55 -5.53 -13.54
C GLY A 77 -6.05 -6.96 -13.50
N GLY A 78 -5.39 -7.81 -14.24
CA GLY A 78 -5.69 -9.22 -14.30
C GLY A 78 -4.60 -10.18 -13.80
N PRO A 79 -4.03 -10.00 -12.56
CA PRO A 79 -4.32 -9.06 -11.47
C PRO A 79 -3.51 -7.76 -11.52
N ALA A 80 -3.99 -6.73 -10.81
CA ALA A 80 -3.12 -5.67 -10.35
C ALA A 80 -2.27 -6.18 -9.18
N THR A 81 -1.04 -5.68 -9.04
CA THR A 81 -0.10 -6.13 -8.01
C THR A 81 0.47 -4.94 -7.24
N PHE A 82 0.69 -5.13 -5.97
CA PHE A 82 1.31 -4.14 -5.10
C PHE A 82 2.43 -4.77 -4.29
N THR A 83 3.55 -4.06 -4.17
CA THR A 83 4.67 -4.40 -3.31
C THR A 83 5.09 -3.15 -2.54
N GLY A 84 5.29 -3.28 -1.25
CA GLY A 84 5.75 -2.15 -0.44
C GLY A 84 6.02 -2.54 1.00
N ASN A 85 6.78 -1.70 1.69
CA ASN A 85 7.06 -1.84 3.11
C ASN A 85 6.15 -0.87 3.87
N PHE A 86 5.57 -1.33 4.96
CA PHE A 86 4.71 -0.51 5.79
C PHE A 86 5.30 -0.32 7.18
N ALA A 87 5.28 0.92 7.64
CA ALA A 87 5.78 1.32 8.96
C ALA A 87 7.23 0.84 9.21
N ASP A 88 7.50 0.37 10.42
CA ASP A 88 8.83 -0.07 10.87
C ASP A 88 9.15 -1.53 10.50
N ASP A 89 8.33 -2.16 9.64
CA ASP A 89 8.56 -3.53 9.21
C ASP A 89 9.47 -3.59 7.97
N PRO A 90 10.66 -4.19 8.08
CA PRO A 90 11.57 -4.34 6.96
C PRO A 90 11.10 -5.36 5.93
N GLN A 91 10.09 -6.19 6.26
CA GLN A 91 9.56 -7.20 5.35
C GLN A 91 8.51 -6.59 4.42
N PRO A 92 8.65 -6.76 3.10
CA PRO A 92 7.68 -6.25 2.17
C PRO A 92 6.35 -6.99 2.27
N VAL A 93 5.26 -6.25 2.04
CA VAL A 93 3.93 -6.79 1.80
C VAL A 93 3.75 -6.97 0.31
N TYR A 94 3.24 -8.13 -0.10
CA TYR A 94 2.85 -8.41 -1.48
C TYR A 94 1.34 -8.57 -1.55
N ALA A 95 0.70 -7.83 -2.43
CA ALA A 95 -0.74 -7.92 -2.60
C ALA A 95 -1.11 -8.04 -4.07
N THR A 96 -2.16 -8.81 -4.36
CA THR A 96 -2.76 -8.91 -5.69
C THR A 96 -4.27 -8.85 -5.59
N ALA A 97 -4.93 -8.25 -6.58
CA ALA A 97 -6.38 -8.23 -6.70
C ALA A 97 -6.79 -7.84 -8.13
N LYS A 98 -8.06 -8.02 -8.48
CA LYS A 98 -8.60 -7.44 -9.71
C LYS A 98 -8.64 -5.92 -9.64
N ILE A 99 -8.95 -5.39 -8.44
CA ILE A 99 -8.97 -3.96 -8.17
C ILE A 99 -8.26 -3.69 -6.85
N ILE A 100 -7.35 -2.72 -6.86
CA ILE A 100 -6.67 -2.21 -5.67
C ILE A 100 -7.07 -0.76 -5.50
N TYR A 101 -7.60 -0.42 -4.32
CA TYR A 101 -7.87 0.96 -3.91
C TYR A 101 -6.85 1.39 -2.86
N TYR A 102 -6.33 2.58 -3.00
CA TYR A 102 -5.53 3.24 -1.97
C TYR A 102 -6.16 4.57 -1.60
N TYR A 103 -6.47 4.74 -0.33
CA TYR A 103 -7.02 5.96 0.28
C TYR A 103 -5.96 6.59 1.19
N PRO A 104 -5.19 7.58 0.71
CA PRO A 104 -4.07 8.15 1.47
C PRO A 104 -4.48 8.82 2.78
N ASP A 105 -5.60 9.53 2.77
CA ASP A 105 -6.17 10.21 3.94
C ASP A 105 -6.53 9.25 5.07
N LYS A 106 -6.99 8.06 4.70
CA LYS A 106 -7.39 6.98 5.63
C LYS A 106 -6.28 5.99 5.92
N GLN A 107 -5.13 6.11 5.24
CA GLN A 107 -4.05 5.10 5.27
C GLN A 107 -4.60 3.67 5.06
N LEU A 108 -5.49 3.51 4.09
CA LEU A 108 -6.24 2.29 3.86
C LEU A 108 -6.00 1.77 2.44
N ILE A 109 -5.65 0.50 2.34
CA ILE A 109 -5.66 -0.27 1.08
C ILE A 109 -6.84 -1.23 1.10
N VAL A 110 -7.60 -1.30 0.01
CA VAL A 110 -8.67 -2.28 -0.19
C VAL A 110 -8.36 -3.07 -1.44
N LEU A 111 -8.42 -4.39 -1.33
CA LEU A 111 -8.17 -5.36 -2.37
C LEU A 111 -9.51 -6.04 -2.69
N GLU A 112 -9.96 -5.97 -3.93
CA GLU A 112 -11.24 -6.52 -4.35
C GLU A 112 -11.08 -7.47 -5.55
N GLY A 113 -11.70 -8.63 -5.46
CA GLY A 113 -11.73 -9.66 -6.49
C GLY A 113 -10.46 -10.52 -6.51
N MET A 114 -10.59 -11.79 -6.09
CA MET A 114 -9.49 -12.77 -5.97
C MET A 114 -8.29 -12.18 -5.21
N ALA A 115 -8.57 -11.45 -4.14
CA ALA A 115 -7.57 -10.74 -3.39
C ALA A 115 -6.62 -11.68 -2.65
N THR A 116 -5.33 -11.38 -2.68
CA THR A 116 -4.31 -12.02 -1.85
C THR A 116 -3.46 -10.93 -1.19
N LEU A 117 -3.01 -11.20 0.03
CA LEU A 117 -2.03 -10.39 0.73
C LEU A 117 -1.08 -11.32 1.46
N ASP A 118 0.19 -11.23 1.16
CA ASP A 118 1.26 -11.98 1.79
C ASP A 118 2.10 -11.01 2.63
N HIS A 119 2.23 -11.30 3.93
CA HIS A 119 3.04 -10.52 4.85
C HIS A 119 3.80 -11.46 5.79
N HIS A 120 5.11 -11.38 5.81
CA HIS A 120 5.97 -12.38 6.41
C HIS A 120 5.72 -13.77 5.80
N GLN A 121 5.31 -14.71 6.63
CA GLN A 121 4.90 -16.07 6.22
C GLN A 121 3.38 -16.24 6.20
N ASP A 122 2.64 -15.23 6.66
CA ASP A 122 1.19 -15.27 6.73
C ASP A 122 0.56 -14.90 5.39
N LYS A 123 -0.49 -15.59 5.04
CA LYS A 123 -1.18 -15.45 3.76
C LYS A 123 -2.67 -15.27 3.95
N PHE A 124 -3.19 -14.18 3.40
CA PHE A 124 -4.59 -13.82 3.41
C PHE A 124 -5.15 -13.95 1.99
N LYS A 125 -6.27 -14.62 1.82
CA LYS A 125 -6.97 -14.75 0.54
C LYS A 125 -8.46 -14.55 0.73
N GLY A 126 -9.12 -13.95 -0.24
CA GLY A 126 -10.57 -13.79 -0.19
C GLY A 126 -11.11 -12.90 -1.30
N PRO A 127 -12.44 -12.73 -1.34
CA PRO A 127 -13.08 -11.84 -2.31
C PRO A 127 -12.79 -10.37 -2.04
N MET A 128 -12.59 -10.03 -0.74
CA MET A 128 -12.25 -8.68 -0.30
C MET A 128 -11.32 -8.73 0.91
N LEU A 129 -10.21 -8.01 0.84
CA LEU A 129 -9.29 -7.77 1.94
C LEU A 129 -9.12 -6.27 2.12
N SER A 130 -8.85 -5.83 3.35
CA SER A 130 -8.43 -4.46 3.63
C SER A 130 -7.22 -4.45 4.56
N TYR A 131 -6.33 -3.50 4.34
CA TYR A 131 -5.15 -3.27 5.17
C TYR A 131 -5.12 -1.84 5.67
N GLN A 132 -5.29 -1.68 6.98
CA GLN A 132 -5.18 -0.40 7.67
C GLN A 132 -3.69 -0.19 8.03
N ILE A 133 -3.02 0.70 7.32
CA ILE A 133 -1.56 0.83 7.35
C ILE A 133 -1.07 1.34 8.70
N ASP A 134 -1.71 2.39 9.26
CA ASP A 134 -1.32 3.00 10.53
C ASP A 134 -1.50 2.08 11.74
N LYS A 135 -2.43 1.13 11.63
CA LYS A 135 -2.75 0.15 12.69
C LYS A 135 -2.16 -1.23 12.44
N GLN A 136 -1.61 -1.46 11.23
CA GLN A 136 -1.12 -2.77 10.78
C GLN A 136 -2.19 -3.89 10.90
N ILE A 137 -3.44 -3.54 10.61
CA ILE A 137 -4.57 -4.47 10.71
C ILE A 137 -4.97 -4.93 9.30
N VAL A 138 -4.91 -6.25 9.08
CA VAL A 138 -5.53 -6.91 7.93
C VAL A 138 -6.93 -7.38 8.32
N SER A 139 -7.92 -7.04 7.52
CA SER A 139 -9.29 -7.54 7.65
C SER A 139 -9.70 -8.26 6.37
N ALA A 140 -10.43 -9.35 6.51
CA ALA A 140 -10.95 -10.13 5.40
C ALA A 140 -12.46 -10.31 5.55
N SER A 141 -13.20 -10.08 4.48
CA SER A 141 -14.66 -10.15 4.48
C SER A 141 -15.15 -11.12 3.42
N LYS A 142 -16.20 -11.87 3.74
CA LYS A 142 -16.92 -12.66 2.74
C LYS A 142 -17.67 -11.74 1.78
N GLN A 143 -17.79 -12.17 0.53
CA GLN A 143 -18.67 -11.54 -0.45
C GLN A 143 -19.49 -12.63 -1.13
N SER A 144 -20.79 -12.46 -1.17
CA SER A 144 -21.72 -13.53 -1.62
C SER A 144 -21.48 -14.83 -0.84
N ASN A 145 -21.14 -15.93 -1.50
CA ASN A 145 -20.87 -17.24 -0.88
C ASN A 145 -19.37 -17.53 -0.72
N GLU A 146 -18.48 -16.61 -1.15
CA GLU A 146 -17.04 -16.80 -1.05
C GLU A 146 -16.53 -16.34 0.32
N ARG A 147 -15.80 -17.23 1.01
CA ARG A 147 -15.23 -16.98 2.34
C ARG A 147 -13.74 -16.68 2.22
N PRO A 148 -13.20 -15.75 3.04
CA PRO A 148 -11.77 -15.59 3.13
C PRO A 148 -11.09 -16.78 3.80
N THR A 149 -9.83 -17.00 3.43
CA THR A 149 -8.93 -17.97 4.05
C THR A 149 -7.70 -17.25 4.57
N ILE A 150 -7.33 -17.51 5.83
CA ILE A 150 -6.12 -16.98 6.44
C ILE A 150 -5.24 -18.16 6.80
N THR A 151 -4.01 -18.17 6.31
CA THR A 151 -2.99 -19.16 6.67
C THR A 151 -1.93 -18.47 7.52
N ILE A 152 -1.75 -18.95 8.75
CA ILE A 152 -0.78 -18.42 9.70
C ILE A 152 0.30 -19.47 9.92
N HIS A 153 1.57 -19.07 9.83
CA HIS A 153 2.70 -19.95 10.12
C HIS A 153 3.21 -19.68 11.54
N PRO A 154 3.03 -20.63 12.48
CA PRO A 154 3.53 -20.45 13.83
C PRO A 154 5.06 -20.34 13.83
N ARG A 155 5.58 -19.31 14.51
CA ARG A 155 7.03 -19.22 14.76
C ARG A 155 7.40 -20.23 15.83
N VAL A 156 8.15 -21.26 15.46
CA VAL A 156 8.71 -22.19 16.43
C VAL A 156 10.03 -21.60 16.92
N SER A 157 10.09 -21.14 18.17
CA SER A 157 11.36 -20.81 18.83
C SER A 157 12.20 -22.08 18.92
N LYS A 158 13.29 -22.15 18.17
CA LYS A 158 14.33 -23.14 18.45
C LYS A 158 14.92 -22.78 19.80
N LYS A 159 14.72 -23.68 20.81
CA LYS A 159 15.46 -23.64 22.07
C LYS A 159 16.94 -23.95 21.83
#